data_e6b393d1b0042927ec146b1896ff3cf5
#
_entry.id   e6b393d1b0042927ec146b1896ff3cf5
#
_cell.length_a   1.000
_cell.length_b   1.000
_cell.length_c   1.000
_cell.angle_alpha   90.00
_cell.angle_beta   90.00
_cell.angle_gamma   90.00
#
_symmetry.space_group_name_H-M   'P 1'
#
loop_
_entity.id
_entity.type
_entity.pdbx_description
1 polymer ?
#
loop_
_entity_poly.entity_id
_entity_poly.type
_entity_poly.pdbx_seq_one_letter_code
_entity_poly.pdbx_strand_id
1 'polypeptide(L)'
;MNFQVCLKQPLYAIALLPAILALPVHAELIAASDTHYRLSHSATTALSPDALWDRLIHPEQWWNPDHSYSGKAQNLSLDPQAGGLWREDWDGGSVAHGTVVQVIDGKLLRLEAPFGPLQGVGAYVIWTIQIEAADSGSRVTFTEVASAPPGSALQKLAPAVDKVKAEAMKRLASH
;
A
#
# COMPACT_ATOMS: atom_id res chain seq x y z
N MET A 1 -9.40 45.47 -62.28
CA MET A 1 -10.30 44.93 -61.26
C MET A 1 -9.62 43.70 -60.65
N ASN A 2 -8.82 43.89 -59.60
CA ASN A 2 -8.04 42.79 -58.97
C ASN A 2 -8.78 42.34 -57.70
N PHE A 3 -9.28 41.07 -57.72
CA PHE A 3 -9.85 40.40 -56.58
C PHE A 3 -8.70 39.74 -55.78
N GLN A 4 -8.36 40.25 -54.59
CA GLN A 4 -7.55 39.53 -53.66
C GLN A 4 -8.42 38.59 -52.82
N VAL A 5 -8.18 37.28 -52.96
CA VAL A 5 -8.78 36.24 -52.09
C VAL A 5 -7.96 36.12 -50.82
N CYS A 6 -8.52 36.53 -49.70
CA CYS A 6 -7.92 36.40 -48.36
C CYS A 6 -8.20 34.97 -47.84
N LEU A 7 -7.20 34.08 -47.91
CA LEU A 7 -7.29 32.76 -47.25
C LEU A 7 -7.08 32.91 -45.76
N LYS A 8 -8.15 32.67 -44.98
CA LYS A 8 -8.08 32.49 -43.51
C LYS A 8 -7.60 31.08 -43.22
N GLN A 9 -6.40 30.96 -42.69
CA GLN A 9 -5.91 29.69 -42.14
C GLN A 9 -6.55 29.40 -40.77
N PRO A 10 -7.06 28.16 -40.49
CA PRO A 10 -7.53 27.79 -39.17
C PRO A 10 -6.33 27.50 -38.26
N LEU A 11 -6.25 28.19 -37.13
CA LEU A 11 -5.36 27.86 -36.02
C LEU A 11 -5.86 26.59 -35.34
N TYR A 12 -5.16 25.48 -35.54
CA TYR A 12 -5.36 24.28 -34.75
C TYR A 12 -4.69 24.45 -33.38
N ALA A 13 -5.48 24.59 -32.34
CA ALA A 13 -5.00 24.55 -30.97
C ALA A 13 -4.67 23.07 -30.63
N ILE A 14 -3.38 22.74 -30.50
CA ILE A 14 -2.92 21.46 -30.01
C ILE A 14 -3.15 21.46 -28.49
N ALA A 15 -4.16 20.71 -28.04
CA ALA A 15 -4.38 20.44 -26.64
C ALA A 15 -3.30 19.45 -26.16
N LEU A 16 -2.33 19.91 -25.36
CA LEU A 16 -1.42 19.05 -24.64
C LEU A 16 -2.20 18.36 -23.51
N LEU A 17 -2.52 17.07 -23.70
CA LEU A 17 -2.95 16.21 -22.60
C LEU A 17 -1.75 15.98 -21.67
N PRO A 18 -1.91 16.18 -20.34
CA PRO A 18 -0.88 15.80 -19.39
C PRO A 18 -0.70 14.26 -19.45
N ALA A 19 0.51 13.82 -19.79
CA ALA A 19 0.88 12.41 -19.69
C ALA A 19 0.92 12.03 -18.20
N ILE A 20 -0.02 11.21 -17.76
CA ILE A 20 0.02 10.57 -16.44
C ILE A 20 1.17 9.55 -16.49
N LEU A 21 2.32 9.94 -15.96
CA LEU A 21 3.46 9.03 -15.76
C LEU A 21 3.06 8.01 -14.68
N ALA A 22 2.75 6.80 -15.10
CA ALA A 22 2.62 5.66 -14.20
C ALA A 22 4.01 5.38 -13.62
N LEU A 23 4.16 5.65 -12.31
CA LEU A 23 5.41 5.41 -11.59
C LEU A 23 5.62 3.90 -11.40
N PRO A 24 6.83 3.38 -11.58
CA PRO A 24 7.08 1.95 -11.44
C PRO A 24 6.87 1.50 -9.99
N VAL A 25 5.97 0.55 -9.79
CA VAL A 25 5.85 -0.23 -8.56
C VAL A 25 6.75 -1.46 -8.71
N HIS A 26 7.77 -1.58 -7.89
CA HIS A 26 8.58 -2.78 -7.80
C HIS A 26 8.01 -3.67 -6.69
N ALA A 27 7.58 -4.85 -7.06
CA ALA A 27 7.06 -5.88 -6.15
C ALA A 27 7.91 -7.13 -6.32
N GLU A 28 8.41 -7.70 -5.23
CA GLU A 28 9.24 -8.90 -5.26
C GLU A 28 8.96 -9.81 -4.08
N LEU A 29 8.55 -11.06 -4.38
CA LEU A 29 8.64 -12.18 -3.46
C LEU A 29 10.09 -12.65 -3.44
N ILE A 30 10.86 -12.22 -2.42
CA ILE A 30 12.31 -12.45 -2.35
C ILE A 30 12.62 -13.90 -2.02
N ALA A 31 11.85 -14.53 -1.11
CA ALA A 31 12.03 -15.91 -0.70
C ALA A 31 10.72 -16.46 -0.10
N ALA A 32 10.47 -17.76 -0.30
CA ALA A 32 9.39 -18.48 0.37
C ALA A 32 9.76 -19.95 0.61
N SER A 33 9.36 -20.47 1.78
CA SER A 33 9.51 -21.87 2.19
C SER A 33 8.28 -22.28 3.01
N ASP A 34 8.26 -23.52 3.52
CA ASP A 34 7.17 -24.01 4.38
C ASP A 34 6.96 -23.12 5.62
N THR A 35 8.04 -22.61 6.20
CA THR A 35 8.02 -21.92 7.49
C THR A 35 8.41 -20.44 7.40
N HIS A 36 8.68 -19.91 6.22
CA HIS A 36 9.20 -18.55 6.07
C HIS A 36 8.87 -17.95 4.71
N TYR A 37 8.61 -16.62 4.68
CA TYR A 37 8.70 -15.81 3.46
C TYR A 37 9.21 -14.40 3.74
N ARG A 38 9.66 -13.74 2.70
CA ARG A 38 10.02 -12.32 2.69
C ARG A 38 9.52 -11.66 1.42
N LEU A 39 8.84 -10.51 1.59
CA LEU A 39 8.33 -9.66 0.51
C LEU A 39 8.94 -8.28 0.60
N SER A 40 9.09 -7.62 -0.55
CA SER A 40 9.44 -6.20 -0.62
C SER A 40 8.67 -5.53 -1.75
N HIS A 41 8.09 -4.36 -1.46
CA HIS A 41 7.41 -3.52 -2.45
C HIS A 41 7.89 -2.09 -2.28
N SER A 42 8.07 -1.36 -3.37
CA SER A 42 8.44 0.04 -3.33
C SER A 42 7.69 0.82 -4.41
N ALA A 43 7.25 2.03 -4.07
CA ALA A 43 6.64 2.95 -5.01
C ALA A 43 7.08 4.38 -4.73
N THR A 44 7.08 5.22 -5.76
CA THR A 44 7.20 6.67 -5.62
C THR A 44 5.84 7.32 -5.86
N THR A 45 5.60 8.45 -5.21
CA THR A 45 4.37 9.24 -5.33
C THR A 45 4.72 10.74 -5.32
N ALA A 46 3.85 11.57 -5.88
CA ALA A 46 3.99 13.02 -5.80
C ALA A 46 3.57 13.61 -4.43
N LEU A 47 2.97 12.80 -3.54
CA LEU A 47 2.65 13.22 -2.19
C LEU A 47 3.94 13.54 -1.41
N SER A 48 3.91 14.62 -0.61
CA SER A 48 4.98 14.88 0.35
C SER A 48 5.04 13.78 1.41
N PRO A 49 6.17 13.60 2.15
CA PRO A 49 6.25 12.63 3.24
C PRO A 49 5.11 12.77 4.27
N ASP A 50 4.78 14.01 4.66
CA ASP A 50 3.71 14.27 5.64
C ASP A 50 2.32 13.89 5.09
N ALA A 51 2.02 14.23 3.84
CA ALA A 51 0.76 13.87 3.21
C ALA A 51 0.61 12.35 3.01
N LEU A 52 1.72 11.67 2.67
CA LEU A 52 1.74 10.22 2.54
C LEU A 52 1.60 9.53 3.90
N TRP A 53 2.21 10.07 4.95
CA TRP A 53 2.06 9.60 6.33
C TRP A 53 0.64 9.74 6.83
N ASP A 54 0.04 10.92 6.66
CA ASP A 54 -1.36 11.16 7.02
C ASP A 54 -2.28 10.14 6.34
N ARG A 55 -2.08 9.90 5.05
CA ARG A 55 -2.83 8.86 4.32
C ARG A 55 -2.54 7.45 4.86
N LEU A 56 -1.29 7.11 5.15
CA LEU A 56 -0.88 5.79 5.65
C LEU A 56 -1.62 5.41 6.93
N ILE A 57 -1.74 6.35 7.87
CA ILE A 57 -2.38 6.09 9.17
C ILE A 57 -3.92 6.06 9.12
N HIS A 58 -4.50 6.27 7.94
CA HIS A 58 -5.93 6.19 7.67
C HIS A 58 -6.25 5.05 6.69
N PRO A 59 -6.14 3.77 7.10
CA PRO A 59 -6.30 2.61 6.21
C PRO A 59 -7.66 2.55 5.52
N GLU A 60 -8.69 3.13 6.11
CA GLU A 60 -10.03 3.21 5.53
C GLU A 60 -10.07 3.98 4.20
N GLN A 61 -9.05 4.81 3.91
CA GLN A 61 -8.97 5.62 2.70
C GLN A 61 -8.31 4.88 1.51
N TRP A 62 -7.50 3.86 1.78
CA TRP A 62 -6.68 3.24 0.73
C TRP A 62 -6.68 1.70 0.73
N TRP A 63 -7.05 1.04 1.84
CA TRP A 63 -7.11 -0.42 1.84
C TRP A 63 -8.23 -0.93 0.93
N ASN A 64 -7.99 -2.07 0.24
CA ASN A 64 -9.04 -2.68 -0.57
C ASN A 64 -10.06 -3.38 0.33
N PRO A 65 -11.36 -3.02 0.27
CA PRO A 65 -12.40 -3.66 1.06
C PRO A 65 -12.52 -5.17 0.81
N ASP A 66 -12.17 -5.66 -0.39
CA ASP A 66 -12.18 -7.10 -0.71
C ASP A 66 -11.15 -7.89 0.12
N HIS A 67 -10.19 -7.20 0.76
CA HIS A 67 -9.19 -7.77 1.66
C HIS A 67 -9.46 -7.44 3.13
N SER A 68 -10.71 -7.18 3.48
CA SER A 68 -11.20 -6.99 4.85
C SER A 68 -12.21 -8.08 5.21
N TYR A 69 -12.45 -8.29 6.50
CA TYR A 69 -13.40 -9.30 6.99
C TYR A 69 -14.86 -8.85 6.81
N SER A 70 -15.12 -7.56 6.96
CA SER A 70 -16.46 -6.97 6.83
C SER A 70 -16.84 -6.61 5.39
N GLY A 71 -15.88 -6.64 4.45
CA GLY A 71 -16.06 -6.14 3.08
C GLY A 71 -16.16 -4.62 2.98
N LYS A 72 -15.78 -3.89 4.06
CA LYS A 72 -15.91 -2.42 4.13
C LYS A 72 -14.63 -1.79 4.69
N ALA A 73 -13.89 -1.07 3.86
CA ALA A 73 -12.69 -0.37 4.31
C ALA A 73 -12.97 0.65 5.43
N GLN A 74 -14.16 1.26 5.45
CA GLN A 74 -14.59 2.23 6.47
C GLN A 74 -14.63 1.66 7.90
N ASN A 75 -14.62 0.34 8.03
CA ASN A 75 -14.57 -0.36 9.31
C ASN A 75 -13.13 -0.51 9.86
N LEU A 76 -12.13 -0.18 9.02
CA LEU A 76 -10.72 -0.23 9.41
C LEU A 76 -10.32 1.03 10.18
N SER A 77 -9.45 0.85 11.16
CA SER A 77 -8.80 1.94 11.90
C SER A 77 -7.38 1.55 12.30
N LEU A 78 -6.52 2.53 12.47
CA LEU A 78 -5.16 2.37 12.97
C LEU A 78 -4.89 3.38 14.07
N ASP A 79 -4.43 2.88 15.23
CA ASP A 79 -3.87 3.71 16.31
C ASP A 79 -2.34 3.74 16.13
N PRO A 80 -1.74 4.84 15.61
CA PRO A 80 -0.34 4.89 15.22
C PRO A 80 0.62 5.17 16.39
N GLN A 81 0.49 4.39 17.48
CA GLN A 81 1.40 4.42 18.62
C GLN A 81 1.82 3.00 19.02
N ALA A 82 2.98 2.85 19.67
CA ALA A 82 3.43 1.54 20.12
C ALA A 82 2.39 0.89 21.07
N GLY A 83 1.96 -0.32 20.75
CA GLY A 83 0.85 -1.02 21.39
C GLY A 83 -0.52 -0.71 20.80
N GLY A 84 -0.65 0.27 19.90
CA GLY A 84 -1.87 0.55 19.16
C GLY A 84 -2.21 -0.56 18.17
N LEU A 85 -3.44 -0.61 17.72
CA LEU A 85 -3.95 -1.66 16.86
C LEU A 85 -4.29 -1.16 15.45
N TRP A 86 -3.99 -1.97 14.45
CA TRP A 86 -4.69 -1.96 13.18
C TRP A 86 -5.85 -2.93 13.32
N ARG A 87 -7.07 -2.40 13.36
CA ARG A 87 -8.27 -3.19 13.65
C ARG A 87 -9.38 -2.93 12.66
N GLU A 88 -10.33 -3.83 12.65
CA GLU A 88 -11.57 -3.72 11.92
C GLU A 88 -12.72 -4.08 12.86
N ASP A 89 -13.76 -3.23 12.88
CA ASP A 89 -14.93 -3.39 13.72
C ASP A 89 -16.20 -3.37 12.89
N TRP A 90 -17.11 -4.33 13.12
CA TRP A 90 -18.42 -4.37 12.47
C TRP A 90 -19.50 -4.89 13.42
N ASP A 91 -20.76 -4.78 13.02
CA ASP A 91 -21.85 -5.30 13.85
C ASP A 91 -21.69 -6.82 14.07
N GLY A 92 -21.56 -7.22 15.32
CA GLY A 92 -21.38 -8.61 15.72
C GLY A 92 -19.95 -9.14 15.68
N GLY A 93 -18.92 -8.33 15.35
CA GLY A 93 -17.55 -8.81 15.35
C GLY A 93 -16.48 -7.74 15.28
N SER A 94 -15.24 -8.17 15.53
CA SER A 94 -14.04 -7.36 15.35
C SER A 94 -12.81 -8.24 15.13
N VAL A 95 -11.78 -7.68 14.52
CA VAL A 95 -10.47 -8.34 14.38
C VAL A 95 -9.35 -7.31 14.59
N ALA A 96 -8.29 -7.72 15.32
CA ALA A 96 -7.02 -7.02 15.32
C ALA A 96 -6.14 -7.63 14.20
N HIS A 97 -5.93 -6.89 13.14
CA HIS A 97 -5.08 -7.30 12.01
C HIS A 97 -3.60 -7.27 12.39
N GLY A 98 -3.22 -6.34 13.28
CA GLY A 98 -1.86 -6.23 13.75
C GLY A 98 -1.73 -5.26 14.92
N THR A 99 -0.58 -5.35 15.58
CA THR A 99 -0.17 -4.45 16.66
C THR A 99 1.01 -3.60 16.19
N VAL A 100 0.94 -2.31 16.44
CA VAL A 100 2.06 -1.40 16.18
C VAL A 100 3.17 -1.68 17.18
N VAL A 101 4.38 -2.00 16.69
CA VAL A 101 5.55 -2.27 17.56
C VAL A 101 6.57 -1.13 17.52
N GLN A 102 6.54 -0.29 16.50
CA GLN A 102 7.40 0.90 16.39
C GLN A 102 6.77 1.95 15.49
N VAL A 103 6.88 3.21 15.90
CA VAL A 103 6.54 4.40 15.11
C VAL A 103 7.71 5.38 15.13
N ILE A 104 8.05 5.94 13.99
CA ILE A 104 8.78 7.20 13.85
C ILE A 104 7.91 8.06 12.95
N ASP A 105 7.30 9.07 13.54
CA ASP A 105 6.30 9.91 12.88
C ASP A 105 6.79 10.47 11.55
N GLY A 106 5.96 10.38 10.52
CA GLY A 106 6.30 10.77 9.14
C GLY A 106 7.31 9.85 8.41
N LYS A 107 7.87 8.80 9.05
CA LYS A 107 9.00 8.03 8.49
C LYS A 107 8.86 6.52 8.55
N LEU A 108 8.34 5.98 9.66
CA LEU A 108 8.33 4.53 9.87
C LEU A 108 7.13 4.09 10.69
N LEU A 109 6.44 3.08 10.18
CA LEU A 109 5.46 2.30 10.90
C LEU A 109 5.86 0.83 10.81
N ARG A 110 5.99 0.15 11.96
CA ARG A 110 6.26 -1.29 12.02
C ARG A 110 5.17 -1.97 12.83
N LEU A 111 4.66 -3.06 12.30
CA LEU A 111 3.59 -3.84 12.89
C LEU A 111 4.01 -5.30 13.03
N GLU A 112 3.57 -5.94 14.12
CA GLU A 112 3.35 -7.37 14.15
C GLU A 112 1.95 -7.62 13.58
N ALA A 113 1.87 -8.18 12.37
CA ALA A 113 0.65 -8.08 11.57
C ALA A 113 0.37 -9.33 10.73
N PRO A 114 -0.04 -10.46 11.36
CA PRO A 114 -0.43 -11.68 10.65
C PRO A 114 -1.84 -11.53 10.06
N PHE A 115 -1.97 -10.77 8.97
CA PHE A 115 -3.26 -10.53 8.32
C PHE A 115 -3.91 -11.82 7.78
N GLY A 116 -5.24 -11.88 7.86
CA GLY A 116 -6.04 -12.90 7.21
C GLY A 116 -5.66 -14.34 7.63
N PRO A 117 -5.41 -15.26 6.68
CA PRO A 117 -5.12 -16.65 6.98
C PRO A 117 -3.83 -16.88 7.77
N LEU A 118 -2.91 -15.90 7.82
CA LEU A 118 -1.67 -15.98 8.56
C LEU A 118 -1.91 -16.09 10.09
N GLN A 119 -3.00 -15.50 10.60
CA GLN A 119 -3.43 -15.68 12.00
C GLN A 119 -3.77 -17.13 12.28
N GLY A 120 -4.53 -17.75 11.38
CA GLY A 120 -5.00 -19.13 11.56
C GLY A 120 -3.88 -20.18 11.56
N VAL A 121 -2.76 -19.92 10.89
CA VAL A 121 -1.58 -20.80 10.90
C VAL A 121 -0.56 -20.43 11.98
N GLY A 122 -0.88 -19.46 12.85
CA GLY A 122 0.00 -19.03 13.93
C GLY A 122 1.31 -18.39 13.41
N ALA A 123 1.25 -17.68 12.31
CA ALA A 123 2.42 -17.01 11.77
C ALA A 123 2.79 -15.79 12.60
N TYR A 124 4.09 -15.61 12.83
CA TYR A 124 4.66 -14.36 13.31
C TYR A 124 5.09 -13.54 12.11
N VAL A 125 4.53 -12.34 11.96
CA VAL A 125 4.71 -11.49 10.79
C VAL A 125 5.12 -10.11 11.20
N ILE A 126 6.25 -9.61 10.71
CA ILE A 126 6.67 -8.22 10.84
C ILE A 126 6.51 -7.51 9.50
N TRP A 127 5.65 -6.52 9.48
CA TRP A 127 5.48 -5.61 8.37
C TRP A 127 6.05 -4.24 8.70
N THR A 128 7.04 -3.80 7.95
CA THR A 128 7.67 -2.49 8.08
C THR A 128 7.33 -1.63 6.88
N ILE A 129 6.83 -0.43 7.14
CA ILE A 129 6.51 0.60 6.15
C ILE A 129 7.45 1.77 6.40
N GLN A 130 8.23 2.16 5.39
CA GLN A 130 9.15 3.28 5.46
C GLN A 130 8.78 4.34 4.42
N ILE A 131 8.85 5.61 4.82
CA ILE A 131 8.63 6.77 3.95
C ILE A 131 9.89 7.60 3.94
N GLU A 132 10.35 7.95 2.75
CA GLU A 132 11.53 8.78 2.51
C GLU A 132 11.18 9.87 1.51
N ALA A 133 11.78 11.05 1.67
CA ALA A 133 11.66 12.10 0.67
C ALA A 133 12.34 11.64 -0.64
N ALA A 134 11.77 12.00 -1.77
CA ALA A 134 12.32 11.80 -3.11
C ALA A 134 12.37 13.14 -3.84
N ASP A 135 13.07 13.21 -4.99
CA ASP A 135 13.25 14.44 -5.76
C ASP A 135 11.94 15.15 -6.12
N SER A 136 10.86 14.36 -6.29
CA SER A 136 9.51 14.87 -6.58
C SER A 136 8.47 14.12 -5.74
N GLY A 137 8.37 14.44 -4.43
CA GLY A 137 7.41 13.81 -3.52
C GLY A 137 8.06 12.82 -2.56
N SER A 138 7.60 11.56 -2.53
CA SER A 138 8.06 10.55 -1.58
C SER A 138 8.28 9.19 -2.23
N ARG A 139 9.10 8.37 -1.58
CA ARG A 139 9.21 6.94 -1.78
C ARG A 139 8.61 6.23 -0.56
N VAL A 140 7.76 5.25 -0.78
CA VAL A 140 7.30 4.33 0.26
C VAL A 140 7.82 2.92 -0.02
N THR A 141 8.28 2.25 1.03
CA THR A 141 8.77 0.86 0.96
C THR A 141 8.06 0.01 1.99
N PHE A 142 7.47 -1.10 1.56
CA PHE A 142 6.95 -2.16 2.40
C PHE A 142 7.97 -3.30 2.44
N THR A 143 8.30 -3.76 3.62
CA THR A 143 9.05 -5.01 3.83
C THR A 143 8.25 -5.88 4.78
N GLU A 144 7.96 -7.10 4.39
CA GLU A 144 7.28 -8.07 5.23
C GLU A 144 8.12 -9.34 5.37
N VAL A 145 8.27 -9.79 6.61
CA VAL A 145 8.95 -11.03 6.97
C VAL A 145 8.00 -11.85 7.81
N ALA A 146 7.79 -13.11 7.41
CA ALA A 146 6.95 -14.04 8.14
C ALA A 146 7.71 -15.30 8.52
N SER A 147 7.37 -15.84 9.68
CA SER A 147 7.76 -17.18 10.14
C SER A 147 6.58 -17.91 10.75
N ALA A 148 6.53 -19.23 10.62
CA ALA A 148 5.45 -20.06 11.15
C ALA A 148 5.98 -21.47 11.50
N PRO A 149 5.22 -22.26 12.30
CA PRO A 149 5.57 -23.65 12.58
C PRO A 149 5.73 -24.52 11.31
N PRO A 150 6.52 -25.60 11.37
CA PRO A 150 6.58 -26.58 10.28
C PRO A 150 5.19 -27.10 9.89
N GLY A 151 4.95 -27.26 8.58
CA GLY A 151 3.66 -27.68 8.03
C GLY A 151 2.68 -26.52 7.76
N SER A 152 3.07 -25.27 8.01
CA SER A 152 2.23 -24.09 7.75
C SER A 152 2.09 -23.76 6.26
N ALA A 153 2.95 -24.31 5.42
CA ALA A 153 2.93 -24.13 3.96
C ALA A 153 2.95 -22.66 3.52
N LEU A 154 3.76 -21.82 4.19
CA LEU A 154 3.82 -20.37 3.91
C LEU A 154 4.15 -20.06 2.45
N GLN A 155 4.91 -20.91 1.75
CA GLN A 155 5.19 -20.76 0.31
C GLN A 155 3.93 -20.82 -0.57
N LYS A 156 2.83 -21.41 -0.09
CA LYS A 156 1.54 -21.43 -0.80
C LYS A 156 0.72 -20.15 -0.52
N LEU A 157 0.90 -19.53 0.64
CA LEU A 157 0.23 -18.29 1.04
C LEU A 157 0.95 -17.04 0.51
N ALA A 158 2.27 -17.08 0.44
CA ALA A 158 3.10 -15.95 0.07
C ALA A 158 2.69 -15.25 -1.25
N PRO A 159 2.35 -15.96 -2.36
CA PRO A 159 1.92 -15.29 -3.60
C PRO A 159 0.61 -14.50 -3.44
N ALA A 160 -0.32 -14.96 -2.60
CA ALA A 160 -1.56 -14.22 -2.33
C ALA A 160 -1.29 -12.98 -1.47
N VAL A 161 -0.44 -13.12 -0.45
CA VAL A 161 0.00 -11.99 0.38
C VAL A 161 0.74 -10.94 -0.45
N ASP A 162 1.65 -11.38 -1.32
CA ASP A 162 2.39 -10.52 -2.25
C ASP A 162 1.44 -9.68 -3.11
N LYS A 163 0.44 -10.31 -3.72
CA LYS A 163 -0.60 -9.62 -4.51
C LYS A 163 -1.37 -8.58 -3.69
N VAL A 164 -1.79 -8.91 -2.47
CA VAL A 164 -2.51 -7.99 -1.57
C VAL A 164 -1.63 -6.80 -1.21
N LYS A 165 -0.35 -7.02 -0.88
CA LYS A 165 0.59 -5.94 -0.53
C LYS A 165 0.95 -5.07 -1.73
N ALA A 166 1.11 -5.65 -2.92
CA ALA A 166 1.32 -4.88 -4.15
C ALA A 166 0.13 -3.97 -4.47
N GLU A 167 -1.11 -4.47 -4.30
CA GLU A 167 -2.32 -3.67 -4.48
C GLU A 167 -2.42 -2.56 -3.42
N ALA A 168 -2.18 -2.88 -2.17
CA ALA A 168 -2.16 -1.93 -1.06
C ALA A 168 -1.14 -0.81 -1.30
N MET A 169 0.07 -1.14 -1.75
CA MET A 169 1.10 -0.19 -2.14
C MET A 169 0.61 0.74 -3.24
N LYS A 170 0.03 0.19 -4.31
CA LYS A 170 -0.50 0.98 -5.42
C LYS A 170 -1.58 1.95 -4.98
N ARG A 171 -2.51 1.51 -4.13
CA ARG A 171 -3.60 2.34 -3.60
C ARG A 171 -3.09 3.43 -2.68
N LEU A 172 -2.13 3.13 -1.79
CA LEU A 172 -1.52 4.10 -0.89
C LEU A 172 -0.77 5.19 -1.68
N ALA A 173 -0.01 4.81 -2.71
CA ALA A 173 0.79 5.74 -3.50
C ALA A 173 -0.02 6.52 -4.57
N SER A 174 -1.27 6.14 -4.85
CA SER A 174 -2.13 6.86 -5.79
C SER A 174 -2.69 8.16 -5.17
N HIS A 175 -2.99 9.14 -6.03
CA HIS A 175 -3.61 10.43 -5.65
C HIS A 175 -5.11 10.28 -5.54
#